data_308dc13952e37c006ec6f13216fac02e
#
_entry.id   308dc13952e37c006ec6f13216fac02e
#
_cell.length_a   1.000
_cell.length_b   1.000
_cell.length_c   1.000
_cell.angle_alpha   90.00
_cell.angle_beta   90.00
_cell.angle_gamma   90.00
#
_symmetry.space_group_name_H-M   'P 1'
#
loop_
_entity.id
_entity.type
_entity.pdbx_description
1 polymer ?
#
loop_
_entity_poly.entity_id
_entity_poly.type
_entity_poly.pdbx_seq_one_letter_code
_entity_poly.pdbx_strand_id
1 'polypeptide(L)'
;EGAGRTVFIPYAQGSRCPGEILNSWLALAGIESGPLFRPINRHDQLVGCKALTPQSVALIVKASVRLMAGEVAAKMVAGHSLRAGYCTEAATVGLQPYQIREQTGHKSDITLARYIRPIAKRKIPSLL
;
A
#
# COMPACT_ATOMS: atom_id res chain seq x y z
N GLU A 1 13.61 0.69 14.83
CA GLU A 1 14.05 0.88 13.43
C GLU A 1 14.06 -0.49 12.79
N GLY A 2 13.19 -0.71 11.78
CA GLY A 2 13.12 -1.99 11.10
C GLY A 2 14.34 -2.16 10.19
N ALA A 3 14.93 -3.35 10.18
CA ALA A 3 15.90 -3.73 9.17
C ALA A 3 15.31 -3.44 7.78
N GLY A 4 16.07 -2.82 6.90
CA GLY A 4 15.68 -2.60 5.52
C GLY A 4 15.33 -3.93 4.84
N ARG A 5 14.40 -3.88 3.91
CA ARG A 5 14.03 -5.06 3.10
C ARG A 5 13.85 -4.65 1.66
N THR A 6 14.07 -5.59 0.77
CA THR A 6 13.72 -5.44 -0.64
C THR A 6 12.28 -5.92 -0.87
N VAL A 7 11.51 -5.15 -1.62
CA VAL A 7 10.16 -5.51 -2.05
C VAL A 7 10.14 -5.52 -3.56
N PHE A 8 9.66 -6.60 -4.15
CA PHE A 8 9.48 -6.70 -5.59
C PHE A 8 8.15 -6.08 -6.00
N ILE A 9 8.18 -5.12 -6.93
CA ILE A 9 6.99 -4.51 -7.50
C ILE A 9 6.92 -4.92 -8.97
N PRO A 10 6.01 -5.85 -9.34
CA PRO A 10 5.89 -6.31 -10.72
C PRO A 10 5.34 -5.21 -11.62
N TYR A 11 5.80 -5.19 -12.87
CA TYR A 11 5.15 -4.42 -13.91
C TYR A 11 3.81 -5.04 -14.26
N ALA A 12 2.81 -4.20 -14.45
CA ALA A 12 1.48 -4.59 -14.88
C ALA A 12 1.15 -3.94 -16.24
N GLN A 13 0.21 -4.50 -16.96
CA GLN A 13 -0.28 -3.87 -18.17
C GLN A 13 -1.27 -2.74 -17.86
N GLY A 14 -1.20 -1.66 -18.65
CA GLY A 14 -2.13 -0.54 -18.58
C GLY A 14 -1.68 0.63 -17.70
N SER A 15 -2.47 1.68 -17.71
CA SER A 15 -2.17 2.98 -17.12
C SER A 15 -2.02 2.99 -15.58
N ARG A 16 -2.33 1.89 -14.91
CA ARG A 16 -2.19 1.74 -13.45
C ARG A 16 -1.01 0.88 -13.04
N CYS A 17 -0.03 0.68 -13.93
CA CYS A 17 1.20 -0.03 -13.62
C CYS A 17 1.98 0.69 -12.52
N PRO A 18 2.19 0.11 -11.33
CA PRO A 18 2.86 0.79 -10.23
C PRO A 18 4.32 1.11 -10.54
N GLY A 19 5.01 0.25 -11.31
CA GLY A 19 6.39 0.49 -11.72
C GLY A 19 6.52 1.70 -12.65
N GLU A 20 5.64 1.83 -13.64
CA GLU A 20 5.65 2.98 -14.56
C GLU A 20 5.25 4.28 -13.87
N ILE A 21 4.24 4.23 -13.00
CA ILE A 21 3.83 5.40 -12.20
C ILE A 21 4.98 5.86 -11.33
N LEU A 22 5.71 4.94 -10.69
CA LEU A 22 6.87 5.27 -9.88
C LEU A 22 7.99 5.91 -10.72
N ASN A 23 8.32 5.33 -11.87
CA ASN A 23 9.34 5.89 -12.75
C ASN A 23 8.97 7.29 -13.24
N SER A 24 7.72 7.49 -13.63
CA SER A 24 7.19 8.81 -14.03
C SER A 24 7.28 9.81 -12.89
N TRP A 25 6.96 9.39 -11.67
CA TRP A 25 7.10 10.24 -10.48
C TRP A 25 8.57 10.62 -10.22
N LEU A 26 9.50 9.67 -10.26
CA LEU A 26 10.92 9.94 -10.04
C LEU A 26 11.49 10.93 -11.07
N ALA A 27 11.14 10.74 -12.34
CA ALA A 27 11.54 11.63 -13.42
C ALA A 27 10.96 13.04 -13.27
N LEU A 28 9.65 13.15 -13.00
CA LEU A 28 8.96 14.43 -12.80
C LEU A 28 9.50 15.20 -11.61
N ALA A 29 9.78 14.50 -10.52
CA ALA A 29 10.24 15.07 -9.26
C ALA A 29 11.76 15.28 -9.20
N GLY A 30 12.53 14.82 -10.20
CA GLY A 30 13.99 14.89 -10.22
C GLY A 30 14.64 14.16 -9.04
N ILE A 31 14.07 13.02 -8.62
CA ILE A 31 14.56 12.27 -7.47
C ILE A 31 15.54 11.20 -7.95
N GLU A 32 16.83 11.40 -7.68
CA GLU A 32 17.89 10.44 -7.99
C GLU A 32 18.24 9.56 -6.78
N SER A 33 18.03 10.04 -5.58
CA SER A 33 18.39 9.31 -4.34
C SER A 33 17.55 9.76 -3.14
N GLY A 34 17.54 8.94 -2.09
CA GLY A 34 16.85 9.24 -0.83
C GLY A 34 15.36 8.87 -0.85
N PRO A 35 14.55 9.50 -0.01
CA PRO A 35 13.13 9.18 0.12
C PRO A 35 12.35 9.43 -1.18
N LEU A 36 11.52 8.45 -1.57
CA LEU A 36 10.67 8.52 -2.76
C LEU A 36 9.51 9.50 -2.59
N PHE A 37 8.90 9.53 -1.40
CA PHE A 37 7.76 10.36 -1.11
C PHE A 37 8.18 11.52 -0.20
N ARG A 38 8.12 12.72 -0.74
CA ARG A 38 8.53 13.97 -0.10
C ARG A 38 7.36 14.94 -0.03
N PRO A 39 7.36 15.90 0.90
CA PRO A 39 6.34 16.94 0.94
C PRO A 39 6.34 17.77 -0.34
N ILE A 40 5.13 18.13 -0.78
CA ILE A 40 4.89 19.05 -1.90
C ILE A 40 4.14 20.27 -1.35
N ASN A 41 4.54 21.45 -1.76
CA ASN A 41 3.85 22.68 -1.39
C ASN A 41 2.62 22.95 -2.29
N ARG A 42 1.90 24.03 -2.00
CA ARG A 42 0.72 24.46 -2.80
C ARG A 42 1.04 24.87 -4.23
N HIS A 43 2.30 24.97 -4.60
CA HIS A 43 2.78 25.32 -5.95
C HIS A 43 3.35 24.11 -6.69
N ASP A 44 3.01 22.89 -6.25
CA ASP A 44 3.47 21.62 -6.80
C ASP A 44 4.99 21.42 -6.81
N GLN A 45 5.69 22.07 -5.85
CA GLN A 45 7.13 21.97 -5.71
C GLN A 45 7.50 21.08 -4.53
N LEU A 46 8.53 20.26 -4.68
CA LEU A 46 9.10 19.48 -3.59
C LEU A 46 9.67 20.40 -2.50
N VAL A 47 9.39 20.08 -1.25
CA VAL A 47 9.88 20.81 -0.08
C VAL A 47 10.96 20.00 0.62
N GLY A 48 12.22 20.34 0.31
CA GLY A 48 13.38 19.68 0.91
C GLY A 48 13.54 18.21 0.52
N CYS A 49 14.43 17.51 1.25
CA CYS A 49 14.81 16.13 0.97
C CYS A 49 14.31 15.13 2.02
N LYS A 50 13.43 15.53 2.94
CA LYS A 50 12.90 14.64 3.99
C LYS A 50 11.71 13.83 3.49
N ALA A 51 11.58 12.61 4.02
CA ALA A 51 10.41 11.78 3.75
C ALA A 51 9.12 12.41 4.31
N LEU A 52 7.97 12.07 3.71
CA LEU A 52 6.67 12.29 4.33
C LEU A 52 6.60 11.62 5.70
N THR A 53 5.98 12.30 6.65
CA THR A 53 5.70 11.69 7.96
C THR A 53 4.60 10.63 7.85
N PRO A 54 4.56 9.63 8.75
CA PRO A 54 3.47 8.65 8.78
C PRO A 54 2.09 9.31 8.91
N GLN A 55 2.01 10.43 9.63
CA GLN A 55 0.77 11.21 9.73
C GLN A 55 0.36 11.83 8.40
N SER A 56 1.32 12.40 7.65
CA SER A 56 1.04 12.95 6.31
C SER A 56 0.54 11.87 5.37
N VAL A 57 1.13 10.67 5.38
CA VAL A 57 0.66 9.52 4.59
C VAL A 57 -0.78 9.17 4.96
N ALA A 58 -1.11 9.09 6.26
CA ALA A 58 -2.47 8.81 6.71
C ALA A 58 -3.48 9.86 6.25
N LEU A 59 -3.10 11.15 6.26
CA LEU A 59 -3.95 12.24 5.78
C LEU A 59 -4.18 12.16 4.26
N ILE A 60 -3.16 11.84 3.47
CA ILE A 60 -3.27 11.64 2.02
C ILE A 60 -4.24 10.50 1.72
N VAL A 61 -4.10 9.34 2.40
CA VAL A 61 -5.01 8.21 2.23
C VAL A 61 -6.45 8.60 2.56
N LYS A 62 -6.68 9.31 3.67
CA LYS A 62 -8.01 9.79 4.05
C LYS A 62 -8.59 10.76 3.03
N ALA A 63 -7.79 11.70 2.51
CA ALA A 63 -8.22 12.65 1.50
C ALA A 63 -8.63 11.94 0.20
N SER A 64 -7.85 10.96 -0.26
CA SER A 64 -8.17 10.16 -1.44
C SER A 64 -9.46 9.37 -1.26
N VAL A 65 -9.64 8.71 -0.11
CA VAL A 65 -10.88 7.97 0.19
C VAL A 65 -12.09 8.90 0.29
N ARG A 66 -11.92 10.09 0.87
CA ARG A 66 -12.98 11.11 0.95
C ARG A 66 -13.49 11.49 -0.44
N LEU A 67 -12.59 11.71 -1.38
CA LEU A 67 -12.94 12.06 -2.76
C LEU A 67 -13.67 10.90 -3.49
N MET A 68 -13.27 9.66 -3.23
CA MET A 68 -13.80 8.49 -3.93
C MET A 68 -15.08 7.93 -3.31
N ALA A 69 -15.21 7.97 -1.98
CA ALA A 69 -16.22 7.23 -1.22
C ALA A 69 -16.88 8.05 -0.09
N GLY A 70 -16.56 9.33 0.01
CA GLY A 70 -17.17 10.25 0.96
C GLY A 70 -16.57 10.24 2.37
N GLU A 71 -17.11 11.12 3.22
CA GLU A 71 -16.56 11.40 4.55
C GLU A 71 -16.67 10.21 5.52
N VAL A 72 -17.75 9.45 5.43
CA VAL A 72 -17.95 8.27 6.31
C VAL A 72 -16.86 7.23 6.06
N ALA A 73 -16.57 6.92 4.80
CA ALA A 73 -15.51 5.99 4.43
C ALA A 73 -14.13 6.52 4.84
N ALA A 74 -13.87 7.83 4.70
CA ALA A 74 -12.61 8.45 5.09
C ALA A 74 -12.34 8.32 6.60
N LYS A 75 -13.36 8.32 7.45
CA LYS A 75 -13.22 8.10 8.90
C LYS A 75 -12.82 6.67 9.25
N MET A 76 -13.14 5.70 8.39
CA MET A 76 -12.86 4.28 8.61
C MET A 76 -11.45 3.86 8.21
N VAL A 77 -10.69 4.73 7.54
CA VAL A 77 -9.33 4.41 7.08
C VAL A 77 -8.25 5.09 7.92
N ALA A 78 -7.10 4.45 7.97
CA ALA A 78 -5.89 4.91 8.65
C ALA A 78 -4.65 4.61 7.79
N GLY A 79 -3.47 5.02 8.23
CA GLY A 79 -2.22 4.78 7.49
C GLY A 79 -1.94 3.30 7.16
N HIS A 80 -2.39 2.38 8.00
CA HIS A 80 -2.25 0.93 7.76
C HIS A 80 -3.32 0.32 6.85
N SER A 81 -4.35 1.07 6.47
CA SER A 81 -5.48 0.53 5.68
C SER A 81 -5.06 0.04 4.30
N LEU A 82 -4.09 0.69 3.65
CA LEU A 82 -3.55 0.22 2.36
C LEU A 82 -2.90 -1.15 2.49
N ARG A 83 -2.13 -1.38 3.56
CA ARG A 83 -1.51 -2.67 3.83
C ARG A 83 -2.54 -3.75 4.14
N ALA A 84 -3.55 -3.43 4.95
CA ALA A 84 -4.65 -4.32 5.26
C ALA A 84 -5.44 -4.69 4.00
N GLY A 85 -5.75 -3.69 3.17
CA GLY A 85 -6.41 -3.88 1.87
C GLY A 85 -5.63 -4.78 0.94
N TYR A 86 -4.31 -4.57 0.81
CA TYR A 86 -3.45 -5.45 0.03
C TYR A 86 -3.51 -6.90 0.51
N CYS A 87 -3.40 -7.16 1.82
CA CYS A 87 -3.48 -8.52 2.37
C CYS A 87 -4.82 -9.19 2.03
N THR A 88 -5.91 -8.45 2.15
CA THR A 88 -7.25 -8.93 1.87
C THR A 88 -7.42 -9.26 0.38
N GLU A 89 -7.04 -8.33 -0.49
CA GLU A 89 -7.15 -8.51 -1.94
C GLU A 89 -6.25 -9.63 -2.46
N ALA A 90 -4.98 -9.66 -2.02
CA ALA A 90 -4.05 -10.71 -2.38
C ALA A 90 -4.56 -12.12 -1.99
N ALA A 91 -5.17 -12.25 -0.81
CA ALA A 91 -5.80 -13.49 -0.39
C ALA A 91 -7.06 -13.82 -1.23
N THR A 92 -7.81 -12.80 -1.65
CA THR A 92 -9.00 -12.98 -2.51
C THR A 92 -8.62 -13.53 -3.87
N VAL A 93 -7.53 -13.06 -4.48
CA VAL A 93 -7.02 -13.57 -5.76
C VAL A 93 -6.23 -14.88 -5.62
N GLY A 94 -6.06 -15.39 -4.41
CA GLY A 94 -5.51 -16.73 -4.14
C GLY A 94 -4.01 -16.79 -3.83
N LEU A 95 -3.36 -15.64 -3.55
CA LEU A 95 -1.97 -15.66 -3.10
C LEU A 95 -1.85 -16.42 -1.77
N GLN A 96 -0.76 -17.18 -1.65
CA GLN A 96 -0.48 -17.93 -0.43
C GLN A 96 -0.01 -17.01 0.71
N PRO A 97 -0.26 -17.35 1.98
CA PRO A 97 0.11 -16.52 3.12
C PRO A 97 1.60 -16.12 3.14
N TYR A 98 2.51 -17.02 2.75
CA TYR A 98 3.94 -16.72 2.72
C TYR A 98 4.28 -15.65 1.66
N GLN A 99 3.62 -15.66 0.49
CA GLN A 99 3.79 -14.65 -0.57
C GLN A 99 3.33 -13.28 -0.09
N ILE A 100 2.15 -13.24 0.55
CA ILE A 100 1.61 -12.01 1.13
C ILE A 100 2.54 -11.47 2.22
N ARG A 101 3.09 -12.36 3.06
CA ARG A 101 4.01 -11.99 4.13
C ARG A 101 5.31 -11.41 3.59
N GLU A 102 5.90 -12.02 2.58
CA GLU A 102 7.10 -11.54 1.92
C GLU A 102 6.90 -10.12 1.38
N GLN A 103 5.81 -9.88 0.69
CA GLN A 103 5.47 -8.58 0.11
C GLN A 103 5.14 -7.53 1.17
N THR A 104 4.45 -7.89 2.23
CA THR A 104 3.99 -6.96 3.27
C THR A 104 4.96 -6.81 4.44
N GLY A 105 5.88 -7.75 4.64
CA GLY A 105 6.84 -7.77 5.74
C GLY A 105 6.21 -8.03 7.12
N HIS A 106 5.11 -8.79 7.17
CA HIS A 106 4.59 -9.25 8.45
C HIS A 106 5.57 -10.25 9.07
N LYS A 107 5.95 -10.02 10.33
CA LYS A 107 6.85 -10.90 11.07
C LYS A 107 6.17 -12.19 11.57
N SER A 108 4.84 -12.18 11.65
CA SER A 108 4.04 -13.26 12.22
C SER A 108 2.85 -13.62 11.32
N ASP A 109 2.66 -14.91 11.12
CA ASP A 109 1.49 -15.45 10.42
C ASP A 109 0.19 -15.19 11.18
N ILE A 110 0.26 -15.08 12.52
CA ILE A 110 -0.89 -14.76 13.36
C ILE A 110 -1.45 -13.38 13.01
N THR A 111 -0.57 -12.40 12.79
CA THR A 111 -0.98 -11.04 12.41
C THR A 111 -1.60 -11.04 11.01
N LEU A 112 -1.01 -11.75 10.06
CA LEU A 112 -1.52 -11.88 8.71
C LEU A 112 -2.87 -12.62 8.67
N ALA A 113 -3.02 -13.66 9.47
CA ALA A 113 -4.24 -14.45 9.55
C ALA A 113 -5.50 -13.63 9.88
N ARG A 114 -5.35 -12.50 10.59
CA ARG A 114 -6.48 -11.60 10.87
C ARG A 114 -7.10 -11.01 9.61
N TYR A 115 -6.31 -10.82 8.56
CA TYR A 115 -6.77 -10.25 7.28
C TYR A 115 -7.28 -11.31 6.31
N ILE A 116 -6.75 -12.54 6.36
CA ILE A 116 -7.07 -13.60 5.40
C ILE A 116 -8.12 -14.60 5.89
N ARG A 117 -8.29 -14.79 7.20
CA ARG A 117 -9.30 -15.72 7.77
C ARG A 117 -10.73 -15.53 7.23
N PRO A 118 -11.27 -14.30 7.11
CA PRO A 118 -12.62 -14.11 6.60
C PRO A 118 -12.80 -14.60 5.17
N ILE A 119 -11.73 -14.55 4.36
CA ILE A 119 -11.73 -14.95 2.95
C ILE A 119 -11.55 -16.45 2.82
N ALA A 120 -10.63 -17.03 3.59
CA ALA A 120 -10.39 -18.46 3.61
C ALA A 120 -11.66 -19.25 3.95
N LYS A 121 -12.45 -18.80 4.92
CA LYS A 121 -13.74 -19.41 5.28
C LYS A 121 -14.76 -19.44 4.14
N ARG A 122 -14.72 -18.43 3.24
CA ARG A 122 -15.65 -18.33 2.09
C ARG A 122 -15.24 -19.24 0.92
N LYS A 123 -14.01 -19.71 0.90
CA LYS A 123 -13.42 -20.50 -0.20
C LYS A 123 -13.22 -21.96 0.16
N ILE A 124 -13.74 -22.45 1.28
CA ILE A 124 -13.68 -23.88 1.63
C ILE A 124 -14.62 -24.61 0.68
N PRO A 125 -14.10 -25.50 -0.21
CA PRO A 125 -14.96 -26.28 -1.09
C PRO A 125 -15.76 -27.30 -0.28
N SER A 126 -16.95 -27.63 -0.75
CA SER A 126 -17.66 -28.81 -0.25
C SER A 126 -16.84 -30.05 -0.60
N LEU A 127 -16.60 -30.89 0.40
CA LEU A 127 -15.92 -32.19 0.23
C LEU A 127 -16.92 -33.32 -0.02
N LEU A 128 -18.21 -33.02 -0.21
CA LEU A 128 -19.29 -33.94 -0.50
C LEU A 128 -19.77 -33.80 -1.94
#